data_a8bc2c0f3d7438fd9fa813dd3e2a723a
#
_entry.id   a8bc2c0f3d7438fd9fa813dd3e2a723a
#
_cell.length_a   1.000
_cell.length_b   1.000
_cell.length_c   1.000
_cell.angle_alpha   90.00
_cell.angle_beta   90.00
_cell.angle_gamma   90.00
#
_symmetry.space_group_name_H-M   'P 1'
#
loop_
_entity.id
_entity.type
_entity.pdbx_description
1 polymer ?
#
loop_
_entity_poly.entity_id
_entity_poly.type
_entity_poly.pdbx_seq_one_letter_code
_entity_poly.pdbx_strand_id
1 'polypeptide(L)'
;MKASILKHKTHILALVALLIISAFANHFIFQQPPLAQILLILASILGAAPIIIQAYESLKIKVISIDILVSIAIIGALFIRNYEESAIVSFLFLLGAFLEQRTLGKTRSAIKELLELAPSQATLIHDNGDLETIPSDDVQKGQRLLVKTGDKIPVDGLVLTGTAYVNEASITGESKPLKKEADATVFAGSLLDNGMIELQAEKVGEDTVFGKIIELVEEAQDSKSQTEQFINTFSKYYTPLVLIIALFTFIITGNSELAITILVLGCPGALVIGVPVSTVAGIGNGAKQGILFKGSDIITTFSKADTILFDKTGTLTQGKPQLTRIETLGTVTADDWSYLVSLERESQHPLAQAIVDGLEVDAYVPVTDSQTIKGGGISAQIAGHDIIVGNEWLIRQHIPLLSSEASNIISDITQTGHSLVLVAIDGHLKMALGIKDTLRPEVPKVIQQLKKQGFTTIAMLSGDNQETASLIAQEAGIEQAYGNLLPEDKESYIRRLQDQGRRVIFVGDGVNDSPSLTRADLGIAIGGGTDVAMETADIVLMQANLSRLPLARRLSIAITRNMRQNITIAILVVATLITGLIASDWVSMTVGMFIHEASILVVILNGMRLLSFGKSSKVDTYQGKTPKKVLS
;
A
#
# COMPACT_ATOMS: atom_id res chain seq x y z
N MET A 1 -3.70 41.36 -7.10
CA MET A 1 -4.34 41.18 -8.42
C MET A 1 -4.03 39.82 -9.02
N LYS A 2 -2.76 39.38 -9.23
CA LYS A 2 -2.40 38.07 -9.78
C LYS A 2 -3.04 36.89 -9.01
N ALA A 3 -2.86 36.80 -7.70
CA ALA A 3 -3.43 35.74 -6.87
C ALA A 3 -4.98 35.70 -6.93
N SER A 4 -5.62 36.88 -7.05
CA SER A 4 -7.07 36.96 -7.17
C SER A 4 -7.57 36.40 -8.52
N ILE A 5 -6.88 36.68 -9.65
CA ILE A 5 -7.24 36.15 -10.97
C ILE A 5 -7.12 34.62 -10.97
N LEU A 6 -6.02 34.08 -10.42
CA LEU A 6 -5.80 32.65 -10.35
C LEU A 6 -6.80 31.93 -9.42
N LYS A 7 -7.25 32.58 -8.35
CA LYS A 7 -8.28 32.05 -7.44
C LYS A 7 -9.67 31.96 -8.10
N HIS A 8 -9.97 32.88 -9.05
CA HIS A 8 -11.28 32.96 -9.69
C HIS A 8 -11.33 32.39 -11.11
N LYS A 9 -10.41 31.47 -11.47
CA LYS A 9 -10.36 30.84 -12.79
C LYS A 9 -11.70 30.27 -13.27
N THR A 10 -12.46 29.64 -12.36
CA THR A 10 -13.78 29.05 -12.67
C THR A 10 -14.81 30.11 -13.07
N HIS A 11 -14.80 31.26 -12.40
CA HIS A 11 -15.70 32.37 -12.75
C HIS A 11 -15.28 33.02 -14.07
N ILE A 12 -14.00 33.14 -14.33
CA ILE A 12 -13.46 33.63 -15.62
C ILE A 12 -13.90 32.68 -16.74
N LEU A 13 -13.73 31.38 -16.56
CA LEU A 13 -14.17 30.38 -17.53
C LEU A 13 -15.67 30.52 -17.86
N ALA A 14 -16.54 30.65 -16.83
CA ALA A 14 -17.97 30.83 -17.01
C ALA A 14 -18.30 32.13 -17.75
N LEU A 15 -17.60 33.22 -17.43
CA LEU A 15 -17.77 34.51 -18.10
C LEU A 15 -17.32 34.46 -19.57
N VAL A 16 -16.18 33.83 -19.85
CA VAL A 16 -15.68 33.63 -21.22
C VAL A 16 -16.67 32.79 -22.04
N ALA A 17 -17.22 31.72 -21.47
CA ALA A 17 -18.26 30.93 -22.12
C ALA A 17 -19.51 31.78 -22.48
N LEU A 18 -19.98 32.58 -21.54
CA LEU A 18 -21.12 33.48 -21.75
C LEU A 18 -20.85 34.49 -22.86
N LEU A 19 -19.65 35.11 -22.89
CA LEU A 19 -19.26 36.06 -23.91
C LEU A 19 -19.23 35.40 -25.32
N ILE A 20 -18.67 34.19 -25.43
CA ILE A 20 -18.61 33.45 -26.69
C ILE A 20 -20.02 33.10 -27.16
N ILE A 21 -20.87 32.56 -26.30
CA ILE A 21 -22.28 32.24 -26.65
C ILE A 21 -23.02 33.51 -27.09
N SER A 22 -22.83 34.62 -26.38
CA SER A 22 -23.43 35.90 -26.74
C SER A 22 -22.90 36.44 -28.08
N ALA A 23 -21.60 36.23 -28.36
CA ALA A 23 -20.99 36.63 -29.64
C ALA A 23 -21.61 35.84 -30.80
N PHE A 24 -21.73 34.52 -30.68
CA PHE A 24 -22.35 33.68 -31.70
C PHE A 24 -23.86 34.00 -31.87
N ALA A 25 -24.58 34.23 -30.79
CA ALA A 25 -25.99 34.67 -30.86
C ALA A 25 -26.11 36.00 -31.62
N ASN A 26 -25.24 36.97 -31.33
CA ASN A 26 -25.24 38.26 -32.07
C ASN A 26 -24.86 38.10 -33.53
N HIS A 27 -23.93 37.19 -33.86
CA HIS A 27 -23.54 36.93 -35.24
C HIS A 27 -24.67 36.26 -36.08
N PHE A 28 -25.22 35.17 -35.54
CA PHE A 28 -26.18 34.34 -36.31
C PHE A 28 -27.65 34.73 -36.16
N ILE A 29 -28.06 35.23 -34.97
CA ILE A 29 -29.48 35.53 -34.69
C ILE A 29 -29.76 37.00 -34.90
N PHE A 30 -28.96 37.90 -34.32
CA PHE A 30 -29.18 39.33 -34.36
C PHE A 30 -28.49 40.05 -35.54
N GLN A 31 -27.64 39.33 -36.29
CA GLN A 31 -26.93 39.85 -37.48
C GLN A 31 -26.14 41.14 -37.20
N GLN A 32 -25.50 41.23 -36.00
CA GLN A 32 -24.67 42.37 -35.58
C GLN A 32 -23.18 41.99 -35.50
N PRO A 33 -22.48 41.82 -36.65
CA PRO A 33 -21.10 41.38 -36.68
C PRO A 33 -20.11 42.25 -35.87
N PRO A 34 -20.23 43.59 -35.80
CA PRO A 34 -19.30 44.39 -35.01
C PRO A 34 -19.40 44.11 -33.52
N LEU A 35 -20.61 43.90 -32.97
CA LEU A 35 -20.79 43.57 -31.57
C LEU A 35 -20.28 42.18 -31.26
N ALA A 36 -20.46 41.21 -32.15
CA ALA A 36 -19.90 39.86 -32.02
C ALA A 36 -18.38 39.90 -31.94
N GLN A 37 -17.71 40.67 -32.77
CA GLN A 37 -16.25 40.82 -32.76
C GLN A 37 -15.75 41.43 -31.43
N ILE A 38 -16.41 42.45 -30.89
CA ILE A 38 -16.07 43.06 -29.61
C ILE A 38 -16.19 42.02 -28.47
N LEU A 39 -17.26 41.23 -28.45
CA LEU A 39 -17.46 40.18 -27.46
C LEU A 39 -16.39 39.10 -27.54
N LEU A 40 -15.98 38.69 -28.75
CA LEU A 40 -14.87 37.71 -28.93
C LEU A 40 -13.53 38.26 -28.49
N ILE A 41 -13.22 39.52 -28.78
CA ILE A 41 -11.99 40.17 -28.29
C ILE A 41 -11.98 40.21 -26.75
N LEU A 42 -13.10 40.59 -26.13
CA LEU A 42 -13.20 40.60 -24.67
C LEU A 42 -13.06 39.19 -24.08
N ALA A 43 -13.67 38.20 -24.68
CA ALA A 43 -13.54 36.79 -24.30
C ALA A 43 -12.08 36.33 -24.38
N SER A 44 -11.39 36.64 -25.48
CA SER A 44 -9.98 36.31 -25.69
C SER A 44 -9.07 36.95 -24.61
N ILE A 45 -9.23 38.24 -24.33
CA ILE A 45 -8.41 38.96 -23.35
C ILE A 45 -8.65 38.41 -21.94
N LEU A 46 -9.91 38.19 -21.57
CA LEU A 46 -10.25 37.64 -20.24
C LEU A 46 -9.76 36.20 -20.10
N GLY A 47 -9.90 35.38 -21.15
CA GLY A 47 -9.45 34.00 -21.17
C GLY A 47 -7.93 33.89 -21.15
N ALA A 48 -7.24 34.77 -21.88
CA ALA A 48 -5.77 34.80 -21.91
C ALA A 48 -5.14 35.23 -20.58
N ALA A 49 -5.79 36.05 -19.77
CA ALA A 49 -5.21 36.64 -18.58
C ALA A 49 -4.64 35.60 -17.57
N PRO A 50 -5.36 34.55 -17.14
CA PRO A 50 -4.80 33.53 -16.25
C PRO A 50 -3.69 32.72 -16.93
N ILE A 51 -3.75 32.49 -18.26
CA ILE A 51 -2.77 31.72 -19.03
C ILE A 51 -1.45 32.50 -19.10
N ILE A 52 -1.50 33.78 -19.45
CA ILE A 52 -0.34 34.66 -19.52
C ILE A 52 0.33 34.82 -18.13
N ILE A 53 -0.45 34.88 -17.06
CA ILE A 53 0.10 34.94 -15.71
C ILE A 53 0.90 33.67 -15.40
N GLN A 54 0.39 32.49 -15.75
CA GLN A 54 1.09 31.21 -15.57
C GLN A 54 2.34 31.12 -16.45
N ALA A 55 2.24 31.52 -17.71
CA ALA A 55 3.37 31.61 -18.63
C ALA A 55 4.49 32.51 -18.05
N TYR A 56 4.13 33.66 -17.49
CA TYR A 56 5.10 34.56 -16.87
C TYR A 56 5.78 33.95 -15.62
N GLU A 57 5.02 33.24 -14.76
CA GLU A 57 5.61 32.58 -13.58
C GLU A 57 6.56 31.42 -14.03
N SER A 58 6.22 30.67 -15.09
CA SER A 58 7.09 29.64 -15.67
C SER A 58 8.39 30.24 -16.23
N LEU A 59 8.33 31.39 -16.90
CA LEU A 59 9.51 32.09 -17.43
C LEU A 59 10.44 32.56 -16.31
N LYS A 60 9.93 32.99 -15.14
CA LYS A 60 10.77 33.37 -14.01
C LYS A 60 11.68 32.24 -13.53
N ILE A 61 11.20 31.01 -13.58
CA ILE A 61 11.97 29.81 -13.21
C ILE A 61 12.71 29.22 -14.42
N LYS A 62 12.80 29.96 -15.54
CA LYS A 62 13.47 29.58 -16.78
C LYS A 62 12.95 28.27 -17.40
N VAL A 63 11.66 28.00 -17.26
CA VAL A 63 10.97 26.85 -17.86
C VAL A 63 10.06 27.37 -18.98
N ILE A 64 10.21 26.83 -20.19
CA ILE A 64 9.29 27.10 -21.29
C ILE A 64 8.13 26.11 -21.16
N SER A 65 7.02 26.59 -20.57
CA SER A 65 5.82 25.78 -20.33
C SER A 65 4.85 25.83 -21.51
N ILE A 66 3.86 24.94 -21.46
CA ILE A 66 2.73 24.90 -22.39
C ILE A 66 1.98 26.24 -22.43
N ASP A 67 1.82 26.88 -21.26
CA ASP A 67 1.14 28.16 -21.14
C ASP A 67 1.77 29.24 -22.02
N ILE A 68 3.10 29.19 -22.26
CA ILE A 68 3.81 30.13 -23.12
C ILE A 68 3.40 29.90 -24.59
N LEU A 69 3.35 28.65 -25.05
CA LEU A 69 2.92 28.32 -26.41
C LEU A 69 1.50 28.80 -26.69
N VAL A 70 0.59 28.49 -25.77
CA VAL A 70 -0.82 28.88 -25.88
C VAL A 70 -0.99 30.40 -25.75
N SER A 71 -0.22 31.07 -24.89
CA SER A 71 -0.24 32.55 -24.79
C SER A 71 0.20 33.19 -26.13
N ILE A 72 1.28 32.71 -26.73
CA ILE A 72 1.75 33.19 -28.02
C ILE A 72 0.70 32.94 -29.10
N ALA A 73 0.04 31.75 -29.09
CA ALA A 73 -0.97 31.42 -30.07
C ALA A 73 -2.21 32.33 -29.94
N ILE A 74 -2.73 32.56 -28.71
CA ILE A 74 -3.87 33.45 -28.48
C ILE A 74 -3.57 34.88 -28.90
N ILE A 75 -2.41 35.40 -28.51
CA ILE A 75 -1.95 36.76 -28.89
C ILE A 75 -1.77 36.85 -30.38
N GLY A 76 -1.13 35.86 -31.00
CA GLY A 76 -0.91 35.80 -32.46
C GLY A 76 -2.24 35.79 -33.23
N ALA A 77 -3.23 34.98 -32.80
CA ALA A 77 -4.55 34.93 -33.41
C ALA A 77 -5.28 36.29 -33.30
N LEU A 78 -5.14 37.01 -32.18
CA LEU A 78 -5.67 38.39 -32.04
C LEU A 78 -5.01 39.35 -33.05
N PHE A 79 -3.66 39.27 -33.27
CA PHE A 79 -2.95 40.14 -34.20
C PHE A 79 -3.33 39.90 -35.64
N ILE A 80 -3.57 38.63 -36.04
CA ILE A 80 -4.03 38.29 -37.40
C ILE A 80 -5.55 38.50 -37.59
N ARG A 81 -6.24 39.06 -36.56
CA ARG A 81 -7.68 39.34 -36.55
C ARG A 81 -8.56 38.10 -36.60
N ASN A 82 -8.04 36.94 -36.20
CA ASN A 82 -8.82 35.72 -36.05
C ASN A 82 -9.38 35.64 -34.62
N TYR A 83 -10.38 36.47 -34.33
CA TYR A 83 -10.92 36.64 -32.96
C TYR A 83 -11.70 35.42 -32.49
N GLU A 84 -12.34 34.69 -33.41
CA GLU A 84 -13.11 33.47 -33.10
C GLU A 84 -12.18 32.39 -32.54
N GLU A 85 -11.12 32.07 -33.28
CA GLU A 85 -10.16 31.06 -32.85
C GLU A 85 -9.43 31.46 -31.56
N SER A 86 -9.05 32.73 -31.41
CA SER A 86 -8.41 33.23 -30.20
C SER A 86 -9.29 33.01 -28.96
N ALA A 87 -10.60 33.35 -29.07
CA ALA A 87 -11.56 33.18 -27.98
C ALA A 87 -11.81 31.69 -27.66
N ILE A 88 -12.00 30.87 -28.68
CA ILE A 88 -12.28 29.43 -28.53
C ILE A 88 -11.07 28.70 -27.92
N VAL A 89 -9.85 28.98 -28.41
CA VAL A 89 -8.63 28.37 -27.88
C VAL A 89 -8.43 28.73 -26.41
N SER A 90 -8.59 30.00 -26.04
CA SER A 90 -8.47 30.43 -24.63
C SER A 90 -9.53 29.75 -23.74
N PHE A 91 -10.77 29.62 -24.23
CA PHE A 91 -11.85 28.93 -23.54
C PHE A 91 -11.55 27.44 -23.36
N LEU A 92 -11.19 26.74 -24.46
CA LEU A 92 -10.92 25.29 -24.41
C LEU A 92 -9.75 24.98 -23.50
N PHE A 93 -8.68 25.76 -23.54
CA PHE A 93 -7.54 25.58 -22.64
C PHE A 93 -7.92 25.77 -21.17
N LEU A 94 -8.70 26.79 -20.84
CA LEU A 94 -9.20 27.00 -19.46
C LEU A 94 -10.16 25.89 -19.04
N LEU A 95 -11.02 25.42 -19.95
CA LEU A 95 -11.93 24.30 -19.70
C LEU A 95 -11.15 23.01 -19.45
N GLY A 96 -10.12 22.73 -20.27
CA GLY A 96 -9.22 21.59 -20.09
C GLY A 96 -8.56 21.62 -18.73
N ALA A 97 -7.93 22.75 -18.37
CA ALA A 97 -7.28 22.93 -17.06
C ALA A 97 -8.28 22.82 -15.88
N PHE A 98 -9.51 23.29 -16.03
CA PHE A 98 -10.56 23.13 -15.03
C PHE A 98 -10.96 21.66 -14.84
N LEU A 99 -11.22 20.95 -15.93
CA LEU A 99 -11.59 19.53 -15.89
C LEU A 99 -10.45 18.65 -15.36
N GLU A 100 -9.23 18.94 -15.76
CA GLU A 100 -8.03 18.32 -15.22
C GLU A 100 -7.94 18.47 -13.70
N GLN A 101 -7.97 19.72 -13.21
CA GLN A 101 -7.87 20.01 -11.77
C GLN A 101 -9.00 19.36 -10.97
N ARG A 102 -10.24 19.39 -11.48
CA ARG A 102 -11.38 18.76 -10.83
C ARG A 102 -11.26 17.23 -10.77
N THR A 103 -10.70 16.62 -11.82
CA THR A 103 -10.58 15.18 -11.93
C THR A 103 -9.39 14.66 -11.14
N LEU A 104 -8.24 15.35 -11.17
CA LEU A 104 -7.11 15.07 -10.29
C LEU A 104 -7.52 15.23 -8.81
N GLY A 105 -8.32 16.25 -8.50
CA GLY A 105 -8.90 16.42 -7.16
C GLY A 105 -9.74 15.20 -6.73
N LYS A 106 -10.58 14.65 -7.62
CA LYS A 106 -11.34 13.41 -7.34
C LYS A 106 -10.43 12.18 -7.18
N THR A 107 -9.34 12.11 -7.91
CA THR A 107 -8.38 11.01 -7.79
C THR A 107 -7.62 11.10 -6.46
N ARG A 108 -7.26 12.30 -6.02
CA ARG A 108 -6.70 12.57 -4.69
C ARG A 108 -7.72 12.43 -3.56
N SER A 109 -9.02 12.53 -3.83
CA SER A 109 -10.06 12.36 -2.80
C SER A 109 -10.17 10.93 -2.26
N ALA A 110 -9.53 9.95 -2.93
CA ALA A 110 -9.37 8.62 -2.37
C ALA A 110 -8.59 8.62 -1.04
N ILE A 111 -7.63 9.56 -0.90
CA ILE A 111 -6.91 9.80 0.36
C ILE A 111 -7.75 10.64 1.31
N LYS A 112 -8.48 11.63 0.79
CA LYS A 112 -9.38 12.43 1.62
C LYS A 112 -10.43 11.56 2.32
N GLU A 113 -10.91 10.50 1.65
CA GLU A 113 -11.79 9.53 2.29
C GLU A 113 -11.07 8.74 3.41
N LEU A 114 -9.76 8.47 3.28
CA LEU A 114 -8.96 7.91 4.39
C LEU A 114 -8.79 8.94 5.50
N LEU A 115 -8.46 10.19 5.18
CA LEU A 115 -8.37 11.29 6.16
C LEU A 115 -9.70 11.53 6.90
N GLU A 116 -10.84 11.40 6.24
CA GLU A 116 -12.17 11.49 6.86
C GLU A 116 -12.46 10.31 7.82
N LEU A 117 -11.65 9.25 7.80
CA LEU A 117 -11.69 8.19 8.81
C LEU A 117 -10.98 8.58 10.11
N ALA A 118 -10.06 9.56 10.08
CA ALA A 118 -9.41 10.07 11.28
C ALA A 118 -10.46 10.67 12.24
N PRO A 119 -10.41 10.32 13.53
CA PRO A 119 -11.27 10.92 14.53
C PRO A 119 -10.85 12.39 14.75
N SER A 120 -11.82 13.29 14.78
CA SER A 120 -11.57 14.72 15.00
C SER A 120 -11.60 15.12 16.48
N GLN A 121 -12.15 14.27 17.34
CA GLN A 121 -12.33 14.56 18.76
C GLN A 121 -12.00 13.33 19.62
N ALA A 122 -11.53 13.58 20.84
CA ALA A 122 -11.23 12.61 21.86
C ALA A 122 -11.91 13.01 23.19
N THR A 123 -12.35 12.04 23.99
CA THR A 123 -12.88 12.28 25.32
C THR A 123 -11.79 11.97 26.35
N LEU A 124 -11.20 13.02 26.93
CA LEU A 124 -10.18 12.93 27.96
C LEU A 124 -10.82 12.62 29.33
N ILE A 125 -10.18 11.78 30.12
CA ILE A 125 -10.53 11.51 31.50
C ILE A 125 -9.50 12.20 32.39
N HIS A 126 -9.93 13.20 33.16
CA HIS A 126 -9.09 13.87 34.15
C HIS A 126 -8.91 13.04 35.42
N ASP A 127 -7.89 13.35 36.22
CA ASP A 127 -7.59 12.63 37.47
C ASP A 127 -8.73 12.69 38.49
N ASN A 128 -9.57 13.73 38.41
CA ASN A 128 -10.78 13.89 39.26
C ASN A 128 -11.99 13.08 38.72
N GLY A 129 -11.86 12.38 37.59
CA GLY A 129 -12.93 11.62 36.93
C GLY A 129 -13.81 12.44 35.97
N ASP A 130 -13.56 13.75 35.80
CA ASP A 130 -14.30 14.58 34.87
C ASP A 130 -13.94 14.23 33.43
N LEU A 131 -14.93 14.35 32.53
CA LEU A 131 -14.77 14.08 31.11
C LEU A 131 -14.72 15.42 30.34
N GLU A 132 -13.71 15.59 29.50
CA GLU A 132 -13.56 16.72 28.60
C GLU A 132 -13.42 16.26 27.16
N THR A 133 -14.15 16.90 26.24
CA THR A 133 -13.98 16.63 24.80
C THR A 133 -12.97 17.62 24.24
N ILE A 134 -11.86 17.09 23.72
CA ILE A 134 -10.77 17.86 23.10
C ILE A 134 -10.58 17.44 21.65
N PRO A 135 -9.98 18.27 20.79
CA PRO A 135 -9.49 17.84 19.48
C PRO A 135 -8.52 16.66 19.61
N SER A 136 -8.59 15.69 18.69
CA SER A 136 -7.69 14.51 18.72
C SER A 136 -6.21 14.92 18.60
N ASP A 137 -5.93 16.02 17.90
CA ASP A 137 -4.57 16.55 17.71
C ASP A 137 -3.96 17.13 19.02
N ASP A 138 -4.81 17.45 20.01
CA ASP A 138 -4.37 17.99 21.31
C ASP A 138 -4.10 16.88 22.35
N VAL A 139 -4.37 15.61 22.01
CA VAL A 139 -4.11 14.48 22.91
C VAL A 139 -2.61 14.27 23.07
N GLN A 140 -2.17 14.08 24.32
CA GLN A 140 -0.78 13.83 24.68
C GLN A 140 -0.56 12.37 25.09
N LYS A 141 0.66 11.88 24.85
CA LYS A 141 1.07 10.55 25.28
C LYS A 141 0.90 10.38 26.80
N GLY A 142 0.35 9.24 27.21
CA GLY A 142 0.09 8.90 28.61
C GLY A 142 -1.27 9.34 29.13
N GLN A 143 -2.02 10.18 28.42
CA GLN A 143 -3.36 10.58 28.81
C GLN A 143 -4.36 9.42 28.73
N ARG A 144 -5.37 9.46 29.61
CA ARG A 144 -6.46 8.47 29.65
C ARG A 144 -7.65 8.98 28.86
N LEU A 145 -8.16 8.15 27.98
CA LEU A 145 -9.26 8.49 27.08
C LEU A 145 -10.41 7.49 27.22
N LEU A 146 -11.63 7.97 27.10
CA LEU A 146 -12.84 7.17 27.06
C LEU A 146 -13.35 7.05 25.63
N VAL A 147 -13.59 5.80 25.19
CA VAL A 147 -14.18 5.50 23.88
C VAL A 147 -15.44 4.66 24.08
N LYS A 148 -16.54 5.08 23.47
CA LYS A 148 -17.87 4.47 23.59
C LYS A 148 -18.32 3.85 22.28
N THR A 149 -19.38 3.04 22.35
CA THR A 149 -20.01 2.47 21.15
C THR A 149 -20.36 3.54 20.12
N GLY A 150 -19.90 3.34 18.88
CA GLY A 150 -20.08 4.26 17.76
C GLY A 150 -18.97 5.30 17.62
N ASP A 151 -18.08 5.45 18.61
CA ASP A 151 -16.95 6.36 18.53
C ASP A 151 -15.80 5.72 17.73
N LYS A 152 -15.01 6.58 17.09
CA LYS A 152 -13.71 6.20 16.53
C LYS A 152 -12.64 6.34 17.60
N ILE A 153 -11.70 5.41 17.66
CA ILE A 153 -10.53 5.46 18.55
C ILE A 153 -9.62 6.60 18.09
N PRO A 154 -9.32 7.59 18.99
CA PRO A 154 -8.63 8.81 18.57
C PRO A 154 -7.12 8.66 18.38
N VAL A 155 -6.48 7.74 19.09
CA VAL A 155 -5.02 7.54 19.13
C VAL A 155 -4.68 6.06 19.24
N ASP A 156 -3.43 5.66 18.98
CA ASP A 156 -3.00 4.31 19.32
C ASP A 156 -2.74 4.23 20.84
N GLY A 157 -3.20 3.17 21.45
CA GLY A 157 -3.08 3.02 22.90
C GLY A 157 -3.37 1.63 23.41
N LEU A 158 -3.17 1.47 24.73
CA LEU A 158 -3.43 0.26 25.48
C LEU A 158 -4.75 0.38 26.24
N VAL A 159 -5.59 -0.63 26.16
CA VAL A 159 -6.83 -0.68 26.93
C VAL A 159 -6.49 -0.87 28.41
N LEU A 160 -6.93 0.05 29.27
CA LEU A 160 -6.74 -0.03 30.72
C LEU A 160 -7.90 -0.80 31.37
N THR A 161 -9.13 -0.47 31.01
CA THR A 161 -10.34 -1.08 31.56
C THR A 161 -11.44 -1.18 30.52
N GLY A 162 -12.38 -2.09 30.73
CA GLY A 162 -13.53 -2.28 29.84
C GLY A 162 -13.34 -3.44 28.86
N THR A 163 -14.40 -3.67 28.09
CA THR A 163 -14.43 -4.67 27.01
C THR A 163 -15.22 -4.10 25.84
N ALA A 164 -14.68 -4.20 24.65
CA ALA A 164 -15.35 -3.77 23.44
C ALA A 164 -15.08 -4.69 22.25
N TYR A 165 -15.97 -4.63 21.27
CA TYR A 165 -15.74 -5.14 19.92
C TYR A 165 -15.32 -3.98 19.03
N VAL A 166 -14.12 -4.05 18.47
CA VAL A 166 -13.51 -2.99 17.66
C VAL A 166 -13.40 -3.46 16.20
N ASN A 167 -13.95 -2.68 15.30
CA ASN A 167 -13.82 -2.87 13.87
C ASN A 167 -12.57 -2.13 13.38
N GLU A 168 -11.53 -2.86 13.09
CA GLU A 168 -10.24 -2.34 12.62
C GLU A 168 -10.14 -2.34 11.08
N ALA A 169 -11.26 -2.47 10.35
CA ALA A 169 -11.28 -2.58 8.89
C ALA A 169 -10.61 -1.41 8.16
N SER A 170 -10.60 -0.23 8.75
CA SER A 170 -9.93 0.97 8.20
C SER A 170 -8.41 0.85 8.19
N ILE A 171 -7.84 0.02 9.08
CA ILE A 171 -6.40 -0.17 9.26
C ILE A 171 -5.99 -1.55 8.78
N THR A 172 -6.66 -2.58 9.29
CA THR A 172 -6.35 -3.98 8.96
C THR A 172 -7.09 -4.48 7.72
N GLY A 173 -8.17 -3.80 7.29
CA GLY A 173 -9.06 -4.22 6.20
C GLY A 173 -9.89 -5.46 6.51
N GLU A 174 -9.86 -5.98 7.74
CA GLU A 174 -10.72 -7.07 8.19
C GLU A 174 -12.04 -6.51 8.74
N SER A 175 -13.15 -6.86 8.10
CA SER A 175 -14.47 -6.38 8.51
C SER A 175 -15.04 -7.10 9.73
N LYS A 176 -14.33 -8.09 10.29
CA LYS A 176 -14.78 -8.82 11.48
C LYS A 176 -14.33 -8.08 12.73
N PRO A 177 -15.25 -7.58 13.58
CA PRO A 177 -14.88 -6.94 14.82
C PRO A 177 -14.09 -7.87 15.74
N LEU A 178 -13.00 -7.35 16.32
CA LEU A 178 -12.15 -8.05 17.27
C LEU A 178 -12.52 -7.66 18.69
N LYS A 179 -12.57 -8.63 19.59
CA LYS A 179 -12.77 -8.39 21.03
C LYS A 179 -11.49 -7.80 21.60
N LYS A 180 -11.58 -6.66 22.28
CA LYS A 180 -10.50 -5.99 23.01
C LYS A 180 -10.85 -5.91 24.48
N GLU A 181 -9.91 -6.29 25.32
CA GLU A 181 -9.99 -6.32 26.79
C GLU A 181 -8.78 -5.59 27.38
N ALA A 182 -8.66 -5.54 28.68
CA ALA A 182 -7.49 -4.96 29.35
C ALA A 182 -6.17 -5.52 28.76
N ASP A 183 -5.17 -4.68 28.64
CA ASP A 183 -3.86 -4.93 28.01
C ASP A 183 -3.88 -5.21 26.49
N ALA A 184 -5.04 -5.03 25.83
CA ALA A 184 -5.10 -5.12 24.37
C ALA A 184 -4.72 -3.78 23.71
N THR A 185 -3.89 -3.82 22.66
CA THR A 185 -3.60 -2.65 21.84
C THR A 185 -4.77 -2.32 20.92
N VAL A 186 -5.07 -1.03 20.80
CA VAL A 186 -6.07 -0.46 19.89
C VAL A 186 -5.45 0.64 19.03
N PHE A 187 -5.99 0.82 17.83
CA PHE A 187 -5.41 1.71 16.82
C PHE A 187 -6.33 2.88 16.47
N ALA A 188 -5.74 4.06 16.26
CA ALA A 188 -6.42 5.25 15.80
C ALA A 188 -7.21 5.01 14.50
N GLY A 189 -8.41 5.57 14.38
CA GLY A 189 -9.27 5.40 13.20
C GLY A 189 -10.11 4.12 13.17
N SER A 190 -9.92 3.19 14.12
CA SER A 190 -10.80 2.03 14.31
C SER A 190 -12.14 2.45 14.91
N LEU A 191 -13.22 1.75 14.53
CA LEU A 191 -14.58 2.01 15.02
C LEU A 191 -14.91 1.05 16.16
N LEU A 192 -15.36 1.58 17.30
CA LEU A 192 -15.86 0.77 18.41
C LEU A 192 -17.32 0.38 18.16
N ASP A 193 -17.55 -0.86 17.70
CA ASP A 193 -18.88 -1.34 17.30
C ASP A 193 -19.81 -1.55 18.50
N ASN A 194 -19.26 -2.10 19.58
CA ASN A 194 -20.05 -2.37 20.78
C ASN A 194 -19.15 -2.43 22.02
N GLY A 195 -19.61 -1.85 23.13
CA GLY A 195 -18.91 -1.81 24.40
C GLY A 195 -18.41 -0.42 24.78
N MET A 196 -17.51 -0.36 25.74
CA MET A 196 -16.84 0.86 26.21
C MET A 196 -15.48 0.49 26.76
N ILE A 197 -14.47 1.26 26.43
CA ILE A 197 -13.11 1.08 26.92
C ILE A 197 -12.53 2.41 27.41
N GLU A 198 -11.70 2.32 28.44
CA GLU A 198 -10.72 3.35 28.76
C GLU A 198 -9.38 2.91 28.23
N LEU A 199 -8.70 3.79 27.53
CA LEU A 199 -7.38 3.52 26.98
C LEU A 199 -6.36 4.57 27.44
N GLN A 200 -5.09 4.18 27.48
CA GLN A 200 -3.97 5.08 27.67
C GLN A 200 -3.31 5.36 26.32
N ALA A 201 -3.15 6.62 25.98
CA ALA A 201 -2.50 7.04 24.74
C ALA A 201 -1.01 6.67 24.72
N GLU A 202 -0.58 5.89 23.74
CA GLU A 202 0.83 5.51 23.54
C GLU A 202 1.47 6.27 22.36
N LYS A 203 0.75 6.37 21.23
CA LYS A 203 1.16 7.15 20.05
C LYS A 203 0.04 8.09 19.65
N VAL A 204 0.40 9.32 19.28
CA VAL A 204 -0.54 10.42 19.02
C VAL A 204 -0.23 11.10 17.67
N GLY A 205 -1.24 11.65 17.02
CA GLY A 205 -1.09 12.40 15.77
C GLY A 205 -0.41 11.60 14.65
N GLU A 206 0.67 12.15 14.09
CA GLU A 206 1.44 11.56 12.99
C GLU A 206 2.19 10.28 13.40
N ASP A 207 2.48 10.09 14.69
CA ASP A 207 3.16 8.89 15.19
C ASP A 207 2.22 7.66 15.27
N THR A 208 0.90 7.83 15.15
CA THR A 208 -0.04 6.71 15.10
C THR A 208 0.16 5.88 13.83
N VAL A 209 -0.19 4.60 13.89
CA VAL A 209 -0.18 3.72 12.69
C VAL A 209 -0.99 4.36 11.56
N PHE A 210 -2.13 4.95 11.88
CA PHE A 210 -2.99 5.63 10.90
C PHE A 210 -2.33 6.90 10.34
N GLY A 211 -1.67 7.71 11.17
CA GLY A 211 -0.91 8.89 10.75
C GLY A 211 0.21 8.53 9.78
N LYS A 212 1.00 7.52 10.10
CA LYS A 212 2.06 6.99 9.23
C LYS A 212 1.55 6.45 7.89
N ILE A 213 0.37 5.80 7.87
CA ILE A 213 -0.27 5.36 6.62
C ILE A 213 -0.56 6.56 5.71
N ILE A 214 -1.10 7.65 6.29
CA ILE A 214 -1.41 8.87 5.53
C ILE A 214 -0.14 9.46 4.95
N GLU A 215 0.89 9.66 5.78
CA GLU A 215 2.19 10.20 5.38
C GLU A 215 2.81 9.40 4.22
N LEU A 216 2.88 8.07 4.35
CA LEU A 216 3.42 7.19 3.30
C LEU A 216 2.64 7.28 1.99
N VAL A 217 1.32 7.45 2.05
CA VAL A 217 0.48 7.57 0.85
C VAL A 217 0.65 8.95 0.20
N GLU A 218 0.82 10.01 0.97
CA GLU A 218 1.10 11.37 0.47
C GLU A 218 2.49 11.43 -0.17
N GLU A 219 3.53 10.92 0.49
CA GLU A 219 4.88 10.82 -0.08
C GLU A 219 4.90 10.01 -1.38
N ALA A 220 4.20 8.86 -1.40
CA ALA A 220 4.11 8.02 -2.58
C ALA A 220 3.47 8.74 -3.78
N GLN A 221 2.48 9.61 -3.52
CA GLN A 221 1.81 10.37 -4.59
C GLN A 221 2.66 11.53 -5.12
N ASP A 222 3.47 12.12 -4.25
CA ASP A 222 4.38 13.20 -4.64
C ASP A 222 5.68 12.67 -5.28
N SER A 223 5.96 11.37 -5.12
CA SER A 223 7.11 10.73 -5.75
C SER A 223 6.94 10.60 -7.26
N LYS A 224 7.93 11.06 -8.04
CA LYS A 224 7.91 11.02 -9.50
C LYS A 224 8.56 9.74 -10.02
N SER A 225 7.85 8.97 -10.83
CA SER A 225 8.42 7.80 -11.50
C SER A 225 9.51 8.17 -12.50
N GLN A 226 10.43 7.23 -12.80
CA GLN A 226 11.42 7.40 -13.88
C GLN A 226 10.73 7.75 -15.21
N THR A 227 9.57 7.15 -15.48
CA THR A 227 8.77 7.47 -16.68
C THR A 227 8.28 8.92 -16.64
N GLU A 228 7.83 9.40 -15.50
CA GLU A 228 7.40 10.79 -15.32
C GLU A 228 8.56 11.77 -15.41
N GLN A 229 9.70 11.44 -14.79
CA GLN A 229 10.93 12.23 -14.92
C GLN A 229 11.40 12.31 -16.37
N PHE A 230 11.33 11.19 -17.12
CA PHE A 230 11.63 11.16 -18.55
C PHE A 230 10.69 12.06 -19.34
N ILE A 231 9.37 11.98 -19.11
CA ILE A 231 8.38 12.83 -19.78
C ILE A 231 8.61 14.31 -19.47
N ASN A 232 8.91 14.66 -18.22
CA ASN A 232 9.20 16.03 -17.83
C ASN A 232 10.48 16.54 -18.50
N THR A 233 11.52 15.70 -18.58
CA THR A 233 12.76 16.03 -19.29
C THR A 233 12.51 16.16 -20.78
N PHE A 234 11.76 15.24 -21.38
CA PHE A 234 11.36 15.33 -22.79
C PHE A 234 10.60 16.63 -23.07
N SER A 235 9.60 16.96 -22.27
CA SER A 235 8.80 18.19 -22.43
C SER A 235 9.65 19.45 -22.34
N LYS A 236 10.68 19.46 -21.49
CA LYS A 236 11.62 20.58 -21.36
C LYS A 236 12.37 20.91 -22.66
N TYR A 237 12.67 19.90 -23.48
CA TYR A 237 13.34 20.10 -24.78
C TYR A 237 12.35 20.16 -25.94
N TYR A 238 11.26 19.42 -25.86
CA TYR A 238 10.24 19.37 -26.90
C TYR A 238 9.51 20.70 -27.08
N THR A 239 9.12 21.37 -25.98
CA THR A 239 8.38 22.64 -26.06
C THR A 239 9.15 23.76 -26.75
N PRO A 240 10.45 24.01 -26.48
CA PRO A 240 11.25 24.92 -27.25
C PRO A 240 11.40 24.53 -28.74
N LEU A 241 11.51 23.23 -29.02
CA LEU A 241 11.59 22.72 -30.39
C LEU A 241 10.33 23.06 -31.21
N VAL A 242 9.14 22.92 -30.59
CA VAL A 242 7.88 23.32 -31.25
C VAL A 242 7.87 24.81 -31.58
N LEU A 243 8.36 25.67 -30.69
CA LEU A 243 8.51 27.11 -30.96
C LEU A 243 9.41 27.37 -32.18
N ILE A 244 10.55 26.68 -32.25
CA ILE A 244 11.50 26.82 -33.37
C ILE A 244 10.85 26.35 -34.69
N ILE A 245 10.13 25.21 -34.66
CA ILE A 245 9.43 24.68 -35.84
C ILE A 245 8.35 25.65 -36.31
N ALA A 246 7.54 26.20 -35.40
CA ALA A 246 6.51 27.17 -35.73
C ALA A 246 7.11 28.45 -36.39
N LEU A 247 8.20 28.98 -35.78
CA LEU A 247 8.92 30.15 -36.33
C LEU A 247 9.49 29.84 -37.70
N PHE A 248 10.12 28.69 -37.89
CA PHE A 248 10.70 28.26 -39.16
C PHE A 248 9.63 28.09 -40.25
N THR A 249 8.48 27.49 -39.87
CA THR A 249 7.33 27.37 -40.78
C THR A 249 6.80 28.74 -41.18
N PHE A 250 6.71 29.70 -40.28
CA PHE A 250 6.30 31.07 -40.59
C PHE A 250 7.28 31.74 -41.57
N ILE A 251 8.59 31.61 -41.35
CA ILE A 251 9.61 32.21 -42.22
C ILE A 251 9.55 31.63 -43.65
N ILE A 252 9.33 30.31 -43.80
CA ILE A 252 9.30 29.65 -45.10
C ILE A 252 8.01 29.90 -45.86
N THR A 253 6.86 29.77 -45.14
CA THR A 253 5.54 29.78 -45.80
C THR A 253 4.90 31.15 -45.83
N GLY A 254 5.32 32.09 -44.98
CA GLY A 254 4.64 33.36 -44.73
C GLY A 254 3.25 33.21 -44.10
N ASN A 255 2.85 31.97 -43.78
CA ASN A 255 1.53 31.66 -43.24
C ASN A 255 1.55 31.69 -41.69
N SER A 256 1.05 32.77 -41.12
CA SER A 256 0.99 32.96 -39.65
C SER A 256 -0.04 32.05 -38.99
N GLU A 257 -1.14 31.72 -39.68
CA GLU A 257 -2.17 30.83 -39.15
C GLU A 257 -1.65 29.41 -38.98
N LEU A 258 -0.91 28.88 -39.98
CA LEU A 258 -0.25 27.59 -39.92
C LEU A 258 0.77 27.54 -38.78
N ALA A 259 1.58 28.59 -38.61
CA ALA A 259 2.57 28.65 -37.54
C ALA A 259 1.91 28.66 -36.13
N ILE A 260 0.84 29.43 -35.97
CA ILE A 260 0.09 29.50 -34.71
C ILE A 260 -0.59 28.15 -34.42
N THR A 261 -1.16 27.49 -35.43
CA THR A 261 -1.76 26.16 -35.30
C THR A 261 -0.74 25.12 -34.82
N ILE A 262 0.49 25.15 -35.34
CA ILE A 262 1.59 24.27 -34.87
C ILE A 262 1.89 24.50 -33.36
N LEU A 263 1.87 25.74 -32.89
CA LEU A 263 2.08 26.01 -31.45
C LEU A 263 1.02 25.35 -30.57
N VAL A 264 -0.22 25.40 -31.01
CA VAL A 264 -1.36 24.80 -30.26
C VAL A 264 -1.32 23.28 -30.31
N LEU A 265 -1.15 22.67 -31.49
CA LEU A 265 -1.16 21.23 -31.69
C LEU A 265 0.11 20.52 -31.21
N GLY A 266 1.23 21.24 -31.16
CA GLY A 266 2.49 20.74 -30.62
C GLY A 266 2.55 20.66 -29.11
N CYS A 267 1.46 20.96 -28.40
CA CYS A 267 1.40 20.87 -26.95
C CYS A 267 1.36 19.40 -26.47
N PRO A 268 2.27 18.94 -25.58
CA PRO A 268 2.29 17.56 -25.09
C PRO A 268 1.39 17.34 -23.86
N GLY A 269 0.30 18.11 -23.67
CA GLY A 269 -0.52 18.12 -22.46
C GLY A 269 -1.01 16.74 -22.00
N ALA A 270 -1.60 15.96 -22.90
CA ALA A 270 -2.08 14.61 -22.61
C ALA A 270 -0.93 13.66 -22.18
N LEU A 271 0.29 13.87 -22.71
CA LEU A 271 1.46 13.07 -22.37
C LEU A 271 1.92 13.35 -20.92
N VAL A 272 1.97 14.62 -20.54
CA VAL A 272 2.43 15.06 -19.20
C VAL A 272 1.48 14.59 -18.10
N ILE A 273 0.17 14.59 -18.36
CA ILE A 273 -0.86 14.22 -17.38
C ILE A 273 -1.07 12.70 -17.30
N GLY A 274 -0.83 11.99 -18.40
CA GLY A 274 -1.20 10.57 -18.53
C GLY A 274 -0.54 9.63 -17.53
N VAL A 275 0.70 9.91 -17.11
CA VAL A 275 1.42 9.08 -16.13
C VAL A 275 0.98 9.42 -14.70
N PRO A 276 1.01 10.67 -14.23
CA PRO A 276 0.56 11.02 -12.88
C PRO A 276 -0.86 10.55 -12.55
N VAL A 277 -1.81 10.70 -13.47
CA VAL A 277 -3.19 10.23 -13.24
C VAL A 277 -3.25 8.73 -12.98
N SER A 278 -2.48 7.93 -13.75
CA SER A 278 -2.45 6.48 -13.58
C SER A 278 -1.82 6.08 -12.24
N THR A 279 -0.70 6.70 -11.85
CA THR A 279 -0.01 6.40 -10.59
C THR A 279 -0.82 6.81 -9.38
N VAL A 280 -1.33 8.05 -9.34
CA VAL A 280 -2.13 8.56 -8.23
C VAL A 280 -3.40 7.73 -8.02
N ALA A 281 -4.12 7.39 -9.12
CA ALA A 281 -5.29 6.53 -9.04
C ALA A 281 -4.96 5.13 -8.54
N GLY A 282 -3.85 4.56 -8.99
CA GLY A 282 -3.41 3.23 -8.60
C GLY A 282 -2.94 3.16 -7.15
N ILE A 283 -2.11 4.11 -6.70
CA ILE A 283 -1.63 4.21 -5.30
C ILE A 283 -2.83 4.39 -4.37
N GLY A 284 -3.74 5.32 -4.66
CA GLY A 284 -4.93 5.54 -3.84
C GLY A 284 -5.85 4.33 -3.76
N ASN A 285 -5.98 3.56 -4.86
CA ASN A 285 -6.74 2.31 -4.83
C ASN A 285 -6.00 1.19 -4.06
N GLY A 286 -4.68 1.12 -4.16
CA GLY A 286 -3.85 0.20 -3.38
C GLY A 286 -4.03 0.43 -1.89
N ALA A 287 -3.90 1.68 -1.45
CA ALA A 287 -4.05 2.08 -0.05
C ALA A 287 -5.43 1.68 0.51
N LYS A 288 -6.52 1.91 -0.23
CA LYS A 288 -7.88 1.45 0.16
C LYS A 288 -8.01 -0.07 0.29
N GLN A 289 -7.12 -0.83 -0.32
CA GLN A 289 -7.09 -2.29 -0.24
C GLN A 289 -6.01 -2.82 0.71
N GLY A 290 -5.43 -1.95 1.54
CA GLY A 290 -4.38 -2.30 2.51
C GLY A 290 -3.02 -2.60 1.86
N ILE A 291 -2.75 -2.03 0.69
CA ILE A 291 -1.48 -2.15 -0.04
C ILE A 291 -0.88 -0.75 -0.15
N LEU A 292 0.17 -0.48 0.62
CA LEU A 292 0.89 0.80 0.59
C LEU A 292 2.11 0.69 -0.32
N PHE A 293 2.13 1.51 -1.38
CA PHE A 293 3.29 1.70 -2.24
C PHE A 293 4.01 2.97 -1.79
N LYS A 294 5.29 2.93 -1.46
CA LYS A 294 6.06 4.12 -1.06
C LYS A 294 6.52 5.00 -2.23
N GLY A 295 6.25 4.59 -3.46
CA GLY A 295 6.63 5.39 -4.61
C GLY A 295 6.14 4.83 -5.94
N SER A 296 6.14 5.68 -6.94
CA SER A 296 5.70 5.31 -8.29
C SER A 296 6.72 4.45 -9.06
N ASP A 297 8.01 4.54 -8.74
CA ASP A 297 9.06 3.68 -9.31
C ASP A 297 8.91 2.23 -8.87
N ILE A 298 8.51 2.03 -7.61
CA ILE A 298 8.24 0.74 -6.99
C ILE A 298 7.21 -0.04 -7.81
N ILE A 299 6.14 0.64 -8.27
CA ILE A 299 5.09 0.04 -9.10
C ILE A 299 5.67 -0.54 -10.39
N THR A 300 6.54 0.22 -11.05
CA THR A 300 7.17 -0.21 -12.31
C THR A 300 8.14 -1.37 -12.07
N THR A 301 8.94 -1.32 -11.01
CA THR A 301 9.86 -2.39 -10.60
C THR A 301 9.09 -3.66 -10.28
N PHE A 302 8.05 -3.57 -9.45
CA PHE A 302 7.19 -4.70 -9.11
C PHE A 302 6.54 -5.30 -10.36
N SER A 303 6.05 -4.47 -11.28
CA SER A 303 5.42 -4.95 -12.51
C SER A 303 6.36 -5.76 -13.43
N LYS A 304 7.67 -5.62 -13.30
CA LYS A 304 8.68 -6.26 -14.15
C LYS A 304 9.51 -7.34 -13.44
N ALA A 305 9.31 -7.53 -12.13
CA ALA A 305 10.08 -8.50 -11.37
C ALA A 305 9.76 -9.94 -11.81
N ASP A 306 10.78 -10.78 -11.80
CA ASP A 306 10.73 -12.18 -12.22
C ASP A 306 11.07 -13.18 -11.10
N THR A 307 11.65 -12.69 -10.02
CA THR A 307 12.13 -13.49 -8.89
C THR A 307 11.54 -12.96 -7.60
N ILE A 308 11.02 -13.87 -6.77
CA ILE A 308 10.50 -13.53 -5.45
C ILE A 308 11.04 -14.49 -4.40
N LEU A 309 11.57 -13.92 -3.33
CA LEU A 309 12.16 -14.61 -2.19
C LEU A 309 11.31 -14.33 -0.96
N PHE A 310 11.04 -15.35 -0.18
CA PHE A 310 10.27 -15.24 1.06
C PHE A 310 11.14 -15.59 2.25
N ASP A 311 11.04 -14.78 3.31
CA ASP A 311 11.42 -15.27 4.63
C ASP A 311 10.42 -16.32 5.12
N LYS A 312 10.84 -17.18 6.05
CA LYS A 312 9.98 -18.19 6.64
C LYS A 312 9.12 -17.62 7.77
N THR A 313 9.80 -17.16 8.84
CA THR A 313 9.18 -16.86 10.15
C THR A 313 8.38 -15.58 10.12
N GLY A 314 7.12 -15.60 10.57
CA GLY A 314 6.26 -14.41 10.55
C GLY A 314 5.77 -14.01 9.15
N THR A 315 6.38 -14.55 8.08
CA THR A 315 6.04 -14.27 6.67
C THR A 315 5.20 -15.39 6.06
N LEU A 316 5.80 -16.53 5.77
CA LEU A 316 5.05 -17.71 5.29
C LEU A 316 4.33 -18.42 6.43
N THR A 317 4.91 -18.37 7.64
CA THR A 317 4.34 -18.94 8.86
C THR A 317 3.68 -17.84 9.71
N GLN A 318 2.93 -18.25 10.73
CA GLN A 318 2.22 -17.33 11.62
C GLN A 318 3.16 -16.56 12.58
N GLY A 319 4.43 -17.02 12.72
CA GLY A 319 5.40 -16.45 13.65
C GLY A 319 5.10 -16.76 15.11
N LYS A 320 4.16 -17.68 15.37
CA LYS A 320 3.76 -18.13 16.70
C LYS A 320 3.86 -19.65 16.74
N PRO A 321 4.81 -20.21 17.51
CA PRO A 321 4.85 -21.64 17.75
C PRO A 321 3.52 -22.13 18.33
N GLN A 322 3.04 -23.27 17.86
CA GLN A 322 1.79 -23.89 18.31
C GLN A 322 2.03 -25.36 18.65
N LEU A 323 1.40 -25.83 19.71
CA LEU A 323 1.36 -27.24 20.05
C LEU A 323 0.48 -27.97 19.02
N THR A 324 1.10 -28.72 18.13
CA THR A 324 0.41 -29.35 16.97
C THR A 324 0.41 -30.86 17.07
N ARG A 325 1.26 -31.43 17.92
CA ARG A 325 1.35 -32.86 18.11
C ARG A 325 1.54 -33.21 19.59
N ILE A 326 0.80 -34.19 20.05
CA ILE A 326 0.84 -34.71 21.41
C ILE A 326 0.91 -36.23 21.33
N GLU A 327 1.98 -36.79 21.89
CA GLU A 327 2.14 -38.25 22.00
C GLU A 327 2.32 -38.60 23.50
N THR A 328 1.55 -39.55 23.99
CA THR A 328 1.61 -40.02 25.38
C THR A 328 2.33 -41.36 25.46
N LEU A 329 3.16 -41.52 26.47
CA LEU A 329 3.96 -42.70 26.74
C LEU A 329 3.53 -43.33 28.07
N GLY A 330 2.74 -44.38 27.98
CA GLY A 330 2.14 -44.99 29.16
C GLY A 330 0.86 -44.27 29.64
N THR A 331 0.51 -44.43 30.92
CA THR A 331 -0.69 -43.81 31.48
C THR A 331 -0.42 -42.37 31.88
N VAL A 332 -1.17 -41.44 31.31
CA VAL A 332 -1.15 -40.00 31.61
C VAL A 332 -2.47 -39.64 32.28
N THR A 333 -2.40 -38.97 33.42
CA THR A 333 -3.58 -38.54 34.22
C THR A 333 -3.93 -37.08 33.97
N ALA A 334 -5.09 -36.61 34.42
CA ALA A 334 -5.43 -35.20 34.38
C ALA A 334 -4.48 -34.33 35.20
N ASP A 335 -3.96 -34.86 36.29
CA ASP A 335 -2.98 -34.19 37.14
C ASP A 335 -1.63 -33.99 36.40
N ASP A 336 -1.19 -34.97 35.60
CA ASP A 336 0.05 -34.85 34.82
C ASP A 336 -0.01 -33.66 33.83
N TRP A 337 -1.17 -33.39 33.22
CA TRP A 337 -1.38 -32.21 32.37
C TRP A 337 -1.36 -30.91 33.17
N SER A 338 -1.99 -30.91 34.34
CA SER A 338 -2.00 -29.77 35.23
C SER A 338 -0.58 -29.42 35.73
N TYR A 339 0.24 -30.44 36.02
CA TYR A 339 1.64 -30.25 36.42
C TYR A 339 2.45 -29.64 35.27
N LEU A 340 2.34 -30.18 34.04
CA LEU A 340 3.00 -29.66 32.87
C LEU A 340 2.67 -28.18 32.63
N VAL A 341 1.38 -27.83 32.55
CA VAL A 341 0.97 -26.47 32.28
C VAL A 341 1.35 -25.52 33.40
N SER A 342 1.27 -25.96 34.67
CA SER A 342 1.70 -25.16 35.83
C SER A 342 3.20 -24.84 35.77
N LEU A 343 4.02 -25.81 35.40
CA LEU A 343 5.47 -25.62 35.29
C LEU A 343 5.82 -24.69 34.12
N GLU A 344 5.20 -24.87 32.95
CA GLU A 344 5.51 -24.07 31.77
C GLU A 344 5.04 -22.60 31.88
N ARG A 345 4.08 -22.31 32.75
CA ARG A 345 3.71 -20.93 33.08
C ARG A 345 4.79 -20.13 33.79
N GLU A 346 5.75 -20.81 34.46
CA GLU A 346 6.90 -20.17 35.10
C GLU A 346 7.98 -19.80 34.05
N SER A 347 7.82 -20.25 32.80
CA SER A 347 8.79 -20.03 31.73
C SER A 347 8.30 -18.98 30.72
N GLN A 348 9.17 -18.04 30.37
CA GLN A 348 8.89 -17.07 29.28
C GLN A 348 9.34 -17.58 27.90
N HIS A 349 9.71 -18.84 27.79
CA HIS A 349 10.17 -19.40 26.52
C HIS A 349 8.99 -19.56 25.54
N PRO A 350 9.15 -19.23 24.23
CA PRO A 350 8.07 -19.34 23.25
C PRO A 350 7.44 -20.75 23.13
N LEU A 351 8.22 -21.80 23.35
CA LEU A 351 7.71 -23.18 23.37
C LEU A 351 6.85 -23.45 24.60
N ALA A 352 7.20 -22.87 25.75
CA ALA A 352 6.40 -22.96 26.96
C ALA A 352 5.02 -22.31 26.78
N GLN A 353 5.01 -21.09 26.21
CA GLN A 353 3.77 -20.39 25.90
C GLN A 353 2.88 -21.20 24.93
N ALA A 354 3.50 -21.86 23.91
CA ALA A 354 2.76 -22.71 22.98
C ALA A 354 2.11 -23.91 23.66
N ILE A 355 2.71 -24.46 24.71
CA ILE A 355 2.15 -25.55 25.53
C ILE A 355 0.99 -25.02 26.38
N VAL A 356 1.19 -23.89 27.06
CA VAL A 356 0.16 -23.25 27.90
C VAL A 356 -1.07 -22.85 27.08
N ASP A 357 -0.86 -22.26 25.90
CA ASP A 357 -1.97 -21.85 25.01
C ASP A 357 -2.66 -23.04 24.32
N GLY A 358 -1.95 -24.17 24.18
CA GLY A 358 -2.45 -25.36 23.48
C GLY A 358 -3.21 -26.35 24.38
N LEU A 359 -3.10 -26.22 25.71
CA LEU A 359 -3.67 -27.15 26.67
C LEU A 359 -4.63 -26.44 27.62
N GLU A 360 -5.86 -26.94 27.71
CA GLU A 360 -6.81 -26.54 28.74
C GLU A 360 -6.69 -27.47 29.95
N VAL A 361 -6.49 -26.93 31.14
CA VAL A 361 -6.44 -27.69 32.42
C VAL A 361 -7.47 -27.16 33.41
N ASP A 362 -8.01 -28.05 34.24
CA ASP A 362 -9.07 -27.71 35.22
C ASP A 362 -8.55 -26.81 36.35
N ALA A 363 -7.29 -27.00 36.77
CA ALA A 363 -6.68 -26.25 37.84
C ALA A 363 -5.16 -26.14 37.69
N TYR A 364 -4.60 -25.03 38.17
CA TYR A 364 -3.16 -24.85 38.30
C TYR A 364 -2.68 -25.28 39.68
N VAL A 365 -1.54 -25.97 39.72
CA VAL A 365 -0.96 -26.48 40.95
C VAL A 365 0.26 -25.63 41.32
N PRO A 366 0.45 -25.26 42.61
CA PRO A 366 1.63 -24.48 43.01
C PRO A 366 2.92 -25.19 42.68
N VAL A 367 3.84 -24.47 42.05
CA VAL A 367 5.18 -24.95 41.68
C VAL A 367 6.16 -24.60 42.79
N THR A 368 7.00 -25.54 43.18
CA THR A 368 8.07 -25.34 44.15
C THR A 368 9.40 -25.78 43.56
N ASP A 369 10.50 -25.16 44.02
CA ASP A 369 11.88 -25.49 43.61
C ASP A 369 12.11 -25.53 42.09
N SER A 370 11.51 -24.57 41.35
CA SER A 370 11.68 -24.49 39.91
C SER A 370 13.13 -24.07 39.54
N GLN A 371 13.73 -24.78 38.60
CA GLN A 371 15.09 -24.53 38.13
C GLN A 371 15.09 -24.54 36.59
N THR A 372 15.51 -23.42 35.98
CA THR A 372 15.77 -23.37 34.55
C THR A 372 17.16 -23.90 34.23
N ILE A 373 17.22 -24.91 33.37
CA ILE A 373 18.47 -25.52 32.91
C ILE A 373 18.82 -24.96 31.55
N LYS A 374 19.84 -24.10 31.51
CA LYS A 374 20.21 -23.39 30.27
C LYS A 374 20.51 -24.37 29.12
N GLY A 375 19.77 -24.20 28.02
CA GLY A 375 19.88 -25.04 26.82
C GLY A 375 19.24 -26.43 26.96
N GLY A 376 18.56 -26.73 28.06
CA GLY A 376 17.93 -28.01 28.36
C GLY A 376 16.41 -27.92 28.51
N GLY A 377 15.95 -27.11 29.43
CA GLY A 377 14.53 -27.03 29.80
C GLY A 377 14.31 -26.49 31.22
N ILE A 378 13.27 -26.97 31.87
CA ILE A 378 12.87 -26.58 33.22
C ILE A 378 12.57 -27.83 34.08
N SER A 379 12.89 -27.79 35.35
CA SER A 379 12.53 -28.82 36.31
C SER A 379 11.94 -28.21 37.59
N ALA A 380 11.04 -28.90 38.24
CA ALA A 380 10.45 -28.47 39.53
C ALA A 380 9.85 -29.62 40.29
N GLN A 381 9.52 -29.36 41.58
CA GLN A 381 8.65 -30.22 42.37
C GLN A 381 7.22 -29.65 42.41
N ILE A 382 6.24 -30.48 42.05
CA ILE A 382 4.82 -30.13 42.06
C ILE A 382 4.03 -31.22 42.75
N ALA A 383 3.34 -30.89 43.81
CA ALA A 383 2.54 -31.84 44.62
C ALA A 383 3.35 -33.06 45.12
N GLY A 384 4.67 -32.94 45.29
CA GLY A 384 5.55 -34.01 45.73
C GLY A 384 6.10 -34.89 44.60
N HIS A 385 5.80 -34.54 43.32
CA HIS A 385 6.33 -35.20 42.14
C HIS A 385 7.49 -34.40 41.50
N ASP A 386 8.50 -35.09 41.02
CA ASP A 386 9.62 -34.52 40.29
C ASP A 386 9.23 -34.40 38.81
N ILE A 387 9.15 -33.15 38.29
CA ILE A 387 8.75 -32.87 36.90
C ILE A 387 9.90 -32.23 36.13
N ILE A 388 10.21 -32.79 34.99
CA ILE A 388 11.25 -32.31 34.09
C ILE A 388 10.64 -32.13 32.71
N VAL A 389 10.74 -30.91 32.17
CA VAL A 389 10.27 -30.57 30.83
C VAL A 389 11.43 -29.99 30.03
N GLY A 390 11.72 -30.56 28.85
CA GLY A 390 12.82 -30.06 28.05
C GLY A 390 13.16 -30.90 26.84
N ASN A 391 14.36 -30.67 26.30
CA ASN A 391 14.82 -31.37 25.12
C ASN A 391 15.36 -32.79 25.45
N GLU A 392 15.66 -33.56 24.40
CA GLU A 392 16.16 -34.94 24.53
C GLU A 392 17.45 -35.03 25.37
N TRP A 393 18.34 -34.04 25.23
CA TRP A 393 19.58 -34.01 26.01
C TRP A 393 19.33 -33.96 27.52
N LEU A 394 18.43 -33.11 27.99
CA LEU A 394 18.06 -32.98 29.39
C LEU A 394 17.42 -34.26 29.91
N ILE A 395 16.44 -34.79 29.16
CA ILE A 395 15.73 -36.00 29.56
C ILE A 395 16.69 -37.20 29.66
N ARG A 396 17.66 -37.36 28.74
CA ARG A 396 18.65 -38.43 28.78
C ARG A 396 19.60 -38.34 29.96
N GLN A 397 19.78 -37.20 30.58
CA GLN A 397 20.57 -37.10 31.82
C GLN A 397 19.86 -37.75 33.01
N HIS A 398 18.53 -37.74 33.03
CA HIS A 398 17.72 -38.30 34.10
C HIS A 398 17.16 -39.70 33.75
N ILE A 399 16.96 -39.98 32.45
CA ILE A 399 16.49 -41.26 31.90
C ILE A 399 17.45 -41.67 30.78
N PRO A 400 18.62 -42.32 31.14
CA PRO A 400 19.63 -42.65 30.13
C PRO A 400 19.18 -43.61 29.05
N LEU A 401 18.24 -44.51 29.36
CA LEU A 401 17.72 -45.52 28.42
C LEU A 401 16.24 -45.24 28.15
N LEU A 402 15.98 -44.70 26.99
CA LEU A 402 14.62 -44.55 26.48
C LEU A 402 14.15 -45.85 25.82
N SER A 403 12.84 -46.16 25.91
CA SER A 403 12.26 -47.29 25.21
C SER A 403 12.39 -47.17 23.68
N SER A 404 12.35 -48.27 22.96
CA SER A 404 12.33 -48.25 21.50
C SER A 404 11.11 -47.47 20.97
N GLU A 405 9.98 -47.55 21.65
CA GLU A 405 8.75 -46.82 21.33
C GLU A 405 8.98 -45.29 21.47
N ALA A 406 9.54 -44.85 22.60
CA ALA A 406 9.88 -43.46 22.84
C ALA A 406 10.86 -42.91 21.78
N SER A 407 11.89 -43.68 21.45
CA SER A 407 12.88 -43.31 20.44
C SER A 407 12.28 -43.16 19.05
N ASN A 408 11.32 -44.03 18.66
CA ASN A 408 10.61 -43.91 17.40
C ASN A 408 9.70 -42.68 17.35
N ILE A 409 8.97 -42.38 18.43
CA ILE A 409 8.12 -41.19 18.55
C ILE A 409 8.96 -39.92 18.46
N ILE A 410 10.07 -39.84 19.17
CA ILE A 410 11.01 -38.71 19.13
C ILE A 410 11.54 -38.49 17.70
N SER A 411 11.96 -39.56 17.05
CA SER A 411 12.44 -39.50 15.67
C SER A 411 11.35 -39.01 14.70
N ASP A 412 10.14 -39.50 14.83
CA ASP A 412 9.02 -39.14 13.96
C ASP A 412 8.59 -37.69 14.15
N ILE A 413 8.50 -37.18 15.39
CA ILE A 413 8.23 -35.77 15.70
C ILE A 413 9.30 -34.88 15.06
N THR A 414 10.57 -35.23 15.24
CA THR A 414 11.70 -34.45 14.74
C THR A 414 11.75 -34.47 13.19
N GLN A 415 11.55 -35.63 12.56
CA GLN A 415 11.54 -35.77 11.10
C GLN A 415 10.39 -35.02 10.42
N THR A 416 9.29 -34.77 11.15
CA THR A 416 8.16 -33.95 10.65
C THR A 416 8.32 -32.44 10.88
N GLY A 417 9.53 -32.01 11.28
CA GLY A 417 9.90 -30.59 11.39
C GLY A 417 9.35 -29.88 12.62
N HIS A 418 9.01 -30.62 13.68
CA HIS A 418 8.57 -30.05 14.95
C HIS A 418 9.74 -29.83 15.90
N SER A 419 9.68 -28.78 16.70
CA SER A 419 10.49 -28.64 17.90
C SER A 419 9.97 -29.61 18.95
N LEU A 420 10.85 -30.50 19.42
CA LEU A 420 10.52 -31.53 20.38
C LEU A 420 10.61 -31.00 21.80
N VAL A 421 9.56 -31.23 22.60
CA VAL A 421 9.55 -31.06 24.05
C VAL A 421 9.13 -32.37 24.70
N LEU A 422 9.94 -32.86 25.63
CA LEU A 422 9.70 -34.09 26.36
C LEU A 422 9.35 -33.78 27.81
N VAL A 423 8.43 -34.54 28.36
CA VAL A 423 7.96 -34.40 29.74
C VAL A 423 8.20 -35.69 30.51
N ALA A 424 8.98 -35.60 31.57
CA ALA A 424 9.23 -36.71 32.49
C ALA A 424 8.65 -36.37 33.87
N ILE A 425 8.03 -37.36 34.48
CA ILE A 425 7.46 -37.29 35.85
C ILE A 425 7.99 -38.48 36.63
N ASP A 426 8.56 -38.23 37.81
CA ASP A 426 9.17 -39.22 38.69
C ASP A 426 10.09 -40.20 37.96
N GLY A 427 10.97 -39.67 37.10
CA GLY A 427 11.94 -40.47 36.31
C GLY A 427 11.34 -41.29 35.16
N HIS A 428 10.08 -41.09 34.81
CA HIS A 428 9.41 -41.77 33.70
C HIS A 428 9.03 -40.78 32.62
N LEU A 429 9.41 -41.05 31.37
CA LEU A 429 8.97 -40.27 30.22
C LEU A 429 7.48 -40.50 29.99
N LYS A 430 6.69 -39.45 30.11
CA LYS A 430 5.22 -39.49 30.06
C LYS A 430 4.69 -38.93 28.71
N MET A 431 5.29 -37.87 28.20
CA MET A 431 4.77 -37.19 27.02
C MET A 431 5.91 -36.74 26.10
N ALA A 432 5.63 -36.74 24.79
CA ALA A 432 6.45 -36.14 23.77
C ALA A 432 5.56 -35.17 22.97
N LEU A 433 5.93 -33.89 23.00
CA LEU A 433 5.16 -32.80 22.42
C LEU A 433 5.90 -32.25 21.19
N GLY A 434 5.17 -32.07 20.11
CA GLY A 434 5.65 -31.45 18.88
C GLY A 434 5.08 -30.06 18.70
N ILE A 435 5.97 -29.07 18.67
CA ILE A 435 5.63 -27.66 18.53
C ILE A 435 6.14 -27.18 17.19
N LYS A 436 5.30 -26.55 16.39
CA LYS A 436 5.65 -26.06 15.05
C LYS A 436 5.08 -24.66 14.82
N ASP A 437 5.85 -23.81 14.16
CA ASP A 437 5.32 -22.58 13.59
C ASP A 437 4.58 -22.92 12.31
N THR A 438 3.27 -22.81 12.34
CA THR A 438 2.40 -23.32 11.27
C THR A 438 2.37 -22.40 10.06
N LEU A 439 2.34 -23.00 8.87
CA LEU A 439 2.17 -22.28 7.62
C LEU A 439 0.83 -21.54 7.60
N ARG A 440 0.82 -20.30 7.10
CA ARG A 440 -0.43 -19.56 6.91
C ARG A 440 -1.33 -20.27 5.90
N PRO A 441 -2.64 -20.44 6.16
CA PRO A 441 -3.54 -21.24 5.31
C PRO A 441 -3.63 -20.76 3.84
N GLU A 442 -3.42 -19.45 3.62
CA GLU A 442 -3.48 -18.84 2.30
C GLU A 442 -2.25 -19.06 1.43
N VAL A 443 -1.10 -19.44 2.01
CA VAL A 443 0.21 -19.49 1.32
C VAL A 443 0.21 -20.37 0.07
N PRO A 444 -0.26 -21.63 0.09
CA PRO A 444 -0.20 -22.47 -1.12
C PRO A 444 -0.96 -21.84 -2.29
N LYS A 445 -2.11 -21.22 -2.02
CA LYS A 445 -2.91 -20.51 -3.04
C LYS A 445 -2.19 -19.27 -3.57
N VAL A 446 -1.53 -18.52 -2.69
CA VAL A 446 -0.75 -17.32 -3.04
C VAL A 446 0.42 -17.71 -3.95
N ILE A 447 1.20 -18.72 -3.57
CA ILE A 447 2.33 -19.21 -4.38
C ILE A 447 1.87 -19.64 -5.77
N GLN A 448 0.76 -20.40 -5.84
CA GLN A 448 0.18 -20.78 -7.14
C GLN A 448 -0.22 -19.57 -8.00
N GLN A 449 -0.79 -18.52 -7.38
CA GLN A 449 -1.18 -17.30 -8.10
C GLN A 449 0.05 -16.53 -8.59
N LEU A 450 1.12 -16.44 -7.80
CA LEU A 450 2.36 -15.78 -8.19
C LEU A 450 3.05 -16.50 -9.35
N LYS A 451 3.08 -17.84 -9.35
CA LYS A 451 3.54 -18.63 -10.50
C LYS A 451 2.76 -18.29 -11.78
N LYS A 452 1.42 -18.19 -11.70
CA LYS A 452 0.57 -17.79 -12.83
C LYS A 452 0.79 -16.33 -13.28
N GLN A 453 1.31 -15.47 -12.42
CA GLN A 453 1.59 -14.07 -12.72
C GLN A 453 2.99 -13.82 -13.29
N GLY A 454 3.74 -14.87 -13.61
CA GLY A 454 4.99 -14.80 -14.35
C GLY A 454 6.26 -14.73 -13.50
N PHE A 455 6.18 -15.04 -12.20
CA PHE A 455 7.40 -15.28 -11.41
C PHE A 455 8.03 -16.61 -11.85
N THR A 456 9.25 -16.53 -12.36
CA THR A 456 10.02 -17.69 -12.83
C THR A 456 10.79 -18.36 -11.71
N THR A 457 11.14 -17.61 -10.68
CA THR A 457 11.85 -18.10 -9.51
C THR A 457 11.09 -17.69 -8.26
N ILE A 458 10.69 -18.69 -7.47
CA ILE A 458 10.08 -18.51 -6.15
C ILE A 458 10.88 -19.37 -5.18
N ALA A 459 11.52 -18.74 -4.18
CA ALA A 459 12.35 -19.44 -3.22
C ALA A 459 12.05 -18.98 -1.78
N MET A 460 12.35 -19.85 -0.81
CA MET A 460 12.29 -19.56 0.61
C MET A 460 13.69 -19.51 1.18
N LEU A 461 13.99 -18.48 1.98
CA LEU A 461 15.21 -18.31 2.73
C LEU A 461 14.90 -18.43 4.23
N SER A 462 15.68 -19.25 4.96
CA SER A 462 15.43 -19.52 6.38
C SER A 462 16.72 -19.67 7.17
N GLY A 463 16.71 -19.22 8.42
CA GLY A 463 17.75 -19.51 9.40
C GLY A 463 17.67 -20.93 9.99
N ASP A 464 16.52 -21.61 9.83
CA ASP A 464 16.36 -22.99 10.30
C ASP A 464 17.24 -23.96 9.52
N ASN A 465 17.36 -25.19 10.04
CA ASN A 465 18.06 -26.26 9.33
C ASN A 465 17.42 -26.53 7.95
N GLN A 466 18.24 -27.08 7.04
CA GLN A 466 17.81 -27.32 5.65
C GLN A 466 16.62 -28.28 5.54
N GLU A 467 16.51 -29.26 6.43
CA GLU A 467 15.43 -30.26 6.41
C GLU A 467 14.10 -29.61 6.73
N THR A 468 14.03 -28.84 7.82
CA THR A 468 12.81 -28.06 8.21
C THR A 468 12.43 -27.07 7.12
N ALA A 469 13.42 -26.35 6.56
CA ALA A 469 13.17 -25.42 5.46
C ALA A 469 12.57 -26.11 4.24
N SER A 470 13.07 -27.28 3.88
CA SER A 470 12.59 -28.08 2.73
C SER A 470 11.15 -28.57 2.94
N LEU A 471 10.82 -29.03 4.15
CA LEU A 471 9.47 -29.49 4.49
C LEU A 471 8.43 -28.36 4.38
N ILE A 472 8.73 -27.19 4.96
CA ILE A 472 7.83 -26.03 4.91
C ILE A 472 7.67 -25.51 3.48
N ALA A 473 8.75 -25.47 2.70
CA ALA A 473 8.68 -25.07 1.30
C ALA A 473 7.80 -26.03 0.46
N GLN A 474 7.93 -27.32 0.69
CA GLN A 474 7.09 -28.34 0.03
C GLN A 474 5.61 -28.14 0.38
N GLU A 475 5.29 -27.92 1.66
CA GLU A 475 3.93 -27.63 2.13
C GLU A 475 3.39 -26.32 1.52
N ALA A 476 4.24 -25.29 1.37
CA ALA A 476 3.92 -24.02 0.73
C ALA A 476 3.77 -24.13 -0.80
N GLY A 477 4.23 -25.20 -1.45
CA GLY A 477 4.30 -25.33 -2.90
C GLY A 477 5.45 -24.55 -3.54
N ILE A 478 6.53 -24.29 -2.78
CA ILE A 478 7.77 -23.63 -3.21
C ILE A 478 8.81 -24.73 -3.54
N GLU A 479 9.46 -24.60 -4.70
CA GLU A 479 10.39 -25.63 -5.20
C GLU A 479 11.81 -25.48 -4.64
N GLN A 480 12.20 -24.28 -4.25
CA GLN A 480 13.54 -23.95 -3.80
C GLN A 480 13.51 -23.44 -2.37
N ALA A 481 14.27 -24.08 -1.49
CA ALA A 481 14.43 -23.65 -0.10
C ALA A 481 15.90 -23.72 0.32
N TYR A 482 16.32 -22.71 1.04
CA TYR A 482 17.68 -22.58 1.56
C TYR A 482 17.59 -22.38 3.06
N GLY A 483 18.14 -23.34 3.80
CA GLY A 483 18.24 -23.34 5.27
C GLY A 483 19.62 -22.95 5.76
N ASN A 484 19.77 -22.85 7.09
CA ASN A 484 20.99 -22.49 7.79
C ASN A 484 21.58 -21.13 7.36
N LEU A 485 20.75 -20.17 6.93
CA LEU A 485 21.20 -18.87 6.47
C LEU A 485 21.25 -17.87 7.60
N LEU A 486 22.39 -17.21 7.76
CA LEU A 486 22.51 -15.99 8.54
C LEU A 486 21.92 -14.80 7.76
N PRO A 487 21.60 -13.68 8.40
CA PRO A 487 21.10 -12.49 7.71
C PRO A 487 22.01 -12.03 6.55
N GLU A 488 23.32 -12.09 6.73
CA GLU A 488 24.35 -11.75 5.73
C GLU A 488 24.33 -12.73 4.52
N ASP A 489 24.02 -14.00 4.77
CA ASP A 489 23.91 -15.01 3.71
C ASP A 489 22.68 -14.75 2.83
N LYS A 490 21.56 -14.33 3.44
CA LYS A 490 20.34 -13.93 2.72
C LYS A 490 20.65 -12.75 1.78
N GLU A 491 21.34 -11.72 2.29
CA GLU A 491 21.74 -10.56 1.48
C GLU A 491 22.66 -10.96 0.32
N SER A 492 23.66 -11.82 0.60
CA SER A 492 24.59 -12.34 -0.41
C SER A 492 23.86 -13.15 -1.50
N TYR A 493 22.81 -13.90 -1.13
CA TYR A 493 21.98 -14.64 -2.07
C TYR A 493 21.19 -13.70 -2.99
N ILE A 494 20.60 -12.65 -2.44
CA ILE A 494 19.89 -11.61 -3.20
C ILE A 494 20.86 -10.98 -4.22
N ARG A 495 22.03 -10.53 -3.76
CA ARG A 495 23.06 -9.91 -4.60
C ARG A 495 23.48 -10.81 -5.76
N ARG A 496 23.72 -12.09 -5.50
CA ARG A 496 24.08 -13.06 -6.54
C ARG A 496 23.01 -13.17 -7.65
N LEU A 497 21.73 -13.13 -7.31
CA LEU A 497 20.64 -13.15 -8.28
C LEU A 497 20.57 -11.84 -9.08
N GLN A 498 20.79 -10.70 -8.43
CA GLN A 498 20.85 -9.38 -9.08
C GLN A 498 22.03 -9.31 -10.06
N ASP A 499 23.21 -9.85 -9.70
CA ASP A 499 24.39 -9.93 -10.57
C ASP A 499 24.13 -10.80 -11.83
N GLN A 500 23.19 -11.73 -11.76
CA GLN A 500 22.68 -12.52 -12.88
C GLN A 500 21.63 -11.77 -13.75
N GLY A 501 21.36 -10.51 -13.43
CA GLY A 501 20.36 -9.69 -14.13
C GLY A 501 18.91 -9.96 -13.74
N ARG A 502 18.68 -10.69 -12.64
CA ARG A 502 17.33 -10.94 -12.10
C ARG A 502 16.83 -9.72 -11.34
N ARG A 503 15.51 -9.50 -11.38
CA ARG A 503 14.84 -8.50 -10.56
C ARG A 503 14.21 -9.17 -9.36
N VAL A 504 14.85 -8.98 -8.22
CA VAL A 504 14.58 -9.72 -7.00
C VAL A 504 13.65 -8.93 -6.08
N ILE A 505 12.55 -9.55 -5.70
CA ILE A 505 11.68 -9.11 -4.61
C ILE A 505 12.02 -9.94 -3.38
N PHE A 506 12.11 -9.30 -2.24
CA PHE A 506 12.19 -9.97 -0.95
C PHE A 506 10.94 -9.65 -0.12
N VAL A 507 10.34 -10.68 0.47
CA VAL A 507 9.14 -10.58 1.31
C VAL A 507 9.47 -11.06 2.71
N GLY A 508 9.30 -10.18 3.71
CA GLY A 508 9.65 -10.42 5.11
C GLY A 508 8.67 -9.75 6.07
N ASP A 509 8.91 -9.90 7.38
CA ASP A 509 8.14 -9.24 8.45
C ASP A 509 8.70 -7.86 8.85
N GLY A 510 9.89 -7.52 8.38
CA GLY A 510 10.56 -6.25 8.64
C GLY A 510 11.37 -6.17 9.94
N VAL A 511 11.25 -7.13 10.85
CA VAL A 511 11.92 -7.07 12.15
C VAL A 511 13.36 -7.59 12.03
N ASN A 512 13.52 -8.79 11.49
CA ASN A 512 14.84 -9.45 11.37
C ASN A 512 15.44 -9.34 9.97
N ASP A 513 14.63 -8.99 8.98
CA ASP A 513 14.95 -9.05 7.57
C ASP A 513 15.20 -7.68 6.92
N SER A 514 15.32 -6.60 7.72
CA SER A 514 15.57 -5.23 7.23
C SER A 514 16.73 -5.14 6.24
N PRO A 515 17.88 -5.81 6.45
CA PRO A 515 18.97 -5.79 5.48
C PRO A 515 18.59 -6.43 4.14
N SER A 516 17.85 -7.54 4.17
CA SER A 516 17.36 -8.23 2.95
C SER A 516 16.30 -7.43 2.21
N LEU A 517 15.37 -6.80 2.94
CA LEU A 517 14.34 -5.91 2.39
C LEU A 517 14.96 -4.71 1.65
N THR A 518 15.96 -4.07 2.28
CA THR A 518 16.66 -2.92 1.71
C THR A 518 17.56 -3.33 0.54
N ARG A 519 18.13 -4.52 0.57
CA ARG A 519 19.07 -5.01 -0.47
C ARG A 519 18.37 -5.42 -1.76
N ALA A 520 17.16 -5.95 -1.68
CA ALA A 520 16.39 -6.40 -2.84
C ALA A 520 16.09 -5.22 -3.80
N ASP A 521 15.77 -5.51 -5.08
CA ASP A 521 15.25 -4.48 -5.99
C ASP A 521 13.90 -3.92 -5.52
N LEU A 522 13.22 -4.69 -4.67
CA LEU A 522 11.98 -4.29 -4.01
C LEU A 522 11.75 -5.12 -2.75
N GLY A 523 11.65 -4.46 -1.62
CA GLY A 523 11.30 -5.05 -0.33
C GLY A 523 9.80 -4.95 -0.06
N ILE A 524 9.18 -6.06 0.37
CA ILE A 524 7.76 -6.11 0.77
C ILE A 524 7.66 -6.55 2.21
N ALA A 525 7.09 -5.72 3.06
CA ALA A 525 6.80 -6.07 4.44
C ALA A 525 5.36 -6.54 4.62
N ILE A 526 5.17 -7.55 5.48
CA ILE A 526 3.86 -8.09 5.85
C ILE A 526 3.55 -7.69 7.29
N GLY A 527 2.35 -7.15 7.53
CA GLY A 527 1.93 -6.76 8.87
C GLY A 527 2.48 -5.38 9.24
N GLY A 528 1.85 -4.32 8.75
CA GLY A 528 2.25 -2.91 8.92
C GLY A 528 2.19 -2.35 10.34
N GLY A 529 2.26 -3.21 11.37
CA GLY A 529 2.21 -2.78 12.78
C GLY A 529 3.56 -2.41 13.38
N THR A 530 4.68 -2.70 12.72
CA THR A 530 6.01 -2.35 13.23
C THR A 530 6.56 -1.14 12.48
N ASP A 531 7.07 -0.16 13.23
CA ASP A 531 7.70 1.04 12.67
C ASP A 531 8.85 0.67 11.72
N VAL A 532 9.64 -0.35 12.07
CA VAL A 532 10.77 -0.83 11.26
C VAL A 532 10.32 -1.36 9.89
N ALA A 533 9.23 -2.14 9.84
CA ALA A 533 8.68 -2.64 8.57
C ALA A 533 8.19 -1.48 7.69
N MET A 534 7.54 -0.49 8.30
CA MET A 534 7.07 0.71 7.58
C MET A 534 8.21 1.59 7.08
N GLU A 535 9.37 1.62 7.74
CA GLU A 535 10.52 2.41 7.31
C GLU A 535 11.34 1.74 6.21
N THR A 536 11.56 0.44 6.29
CA THR A 536 12.54 -0.28 5.44
C THR A 536 11.97 -0.86 4.15
N ALA A 537 10.68 -1.22 4.11
CA ALA A 537 10.09 -1.84 2.94
C ALA A 537 9.58 -0.80 1.92
N ASP A 538 9.61 -1.14 0.64
CA ASP A 538 9.06 -0.35 -0.47
C ASP A 538 7.54 -0.51 -0.62
N ILE A 539 7.03 -1.71 -0.30
CA ILE A 539 5.60 -2.00 -0.25
C ILE A 539 5.29 -2.57 1.12
N VAL A 540 4.22 -2.06 1.74
CA VAL A 540 3.73 -2.59 3.01
C VAL A 540 2.33 -3.17 2.79
N LEU A 541 2.19 -4.46 3.14
CA LEU A 541 0.90 -5.11 3.22
C LEU A 541 0.39 -4.94 4.65
N MET A 542 -0.59 -4.05 4.83
CA MET A 542 -1.06 -3.61 6.14
C MET A 542 -1.59 -4.74 7.03
N GLN A 543 -2.15 -5.76 6.40
CA GLN A 543 -2.57 -6.97 7.09
C GLN A 543 -1.44 -7.99 7.06
N ALA A 544 -1.31 -8.76 8.12
CA ALA A 544 -0.50 -9.97 8.10
C ALA A 544 -1.11 -11.05 7.17
N ASN A 545 -1.66 -10.63 6.03
CA ASN A 545 -2.39 -11.45 5.08
C ASN A 545 -1.69 -11.45 3.71
N LEU A 546 -1.00 -12.53 3.44
CA LEU A 546 -0.23 -12.71 2.21
C LEU A 546 -1.11 -12.73 0.94
N SER A 547 -2.42 -12.93 1.05
CA SER A 547 -3.34 -12.94 -0.11
C SER A 547 -3.41 -11.60 -0.84
N ARG A 548 -2.95 -10.51 -0.22
CA ARG A 548 -2.84 -9.18 -0.83
C ARG A 548 -1.69 -9.07 -1.83
N LEU A 549 -0.66 -9.90 -1.69
CA LEU A 549 0.53 -9.85 -2.55
C LEU A 549 0.22 -10.11 -4.04
N PRO A 550 -0.55 -11.15 -4.44
CA PRO A 550 -0.96 -11.32 -5.82
C PRO A 550 -1.84 -10.17 -6.35
N LEU A 551 -2.62 -9.53 -5.48
CA LEU A 551 -3.43 -8.37 -5.85
C LEU A 551 -2.54 -7.14 -6.10
N ALA A 552 -1.56 -6.88 -5.23
CA ALA A 552 -0.57 -5.82 -5.39
C ALA A 552 0.18 -5.96 -6.72
N ARG A 553 0.60 -7.18 -7.08
CA ARG A 553 1.24 -7.48 -8.36
C ARG A 553 0.32 -7.16 -9.55
N ARG A 554 -0.92 -7.62 -9.53
CA ARG A 554 -1.90 -7.34 -10.61
C ARG A 554 -2.17 -5.85 -10.74
N LEU A 555 -2.29 -5.13 -9.62
CA LEU A 555 -2.48 -3.70 -9.61
C LEU A 555 -1.29 -2.97 -10.23
N SER A 556 -0.05 -3.33 -9.87
CA SER A 556 1.17 -2.76 -10.45
C SER A 556 1.25 -2.97 -11.96
N ILE A 557 0.90 -4.16 -12.45
CA ILE A 557 0.83 -4.47 -13.89
C ILE A 557 -0.26 -3.63 -14.56
N ALA A 558 -1.43 -3.48 -13.93
CA ALA A 558 -2.53 -2.69 -14.47
C ALA A 558 -2.17 -1.20 -14.56
N ILE A 559 -1.53 -0.63 -13.53
CA ILE A 559 -1.05 0.75 -13.53
C ILE A 559 -0.03 0.97 -14.66
N THR A 560 0.98 0.11 -14.74
CA THR A 560 2.02 0.21 -15.77
C THR A 560 1.45 0.08 -17.20
N ARG A 561 0.46 -0.81 -17.40
CA ARG A 561 -0.26 -0.94 -18.68
C ARG A 561 -1.06 0.32 -18.99
N ASN A 562 -1.76 0.88 -18.00
CA ASN A 562 -2.56 2.09 -18.16
C ASN A 562 -1.68 3.30 -18.52
N MET A 563 -0.52 3.46 -17.86
CA MET A 563 0.48 4.47 -18.22
C MET A 563 0.92 4.37 -19.67
N ARG A 564 1.25 3.15 -20.14
CA ARG A 564 1.63 2.92 -21.54
C ARG A 564 0.50 3.24 -22.52
N GLN A 565 -0.74 2.86 -22.18
CA GLN A 565 -1.91 3.21 -22.99
C GLN A 565 -2.06 4.74 -23.11
N ASN A 566 -1.96 5.46 -21.99
CA ASN A 566 -2.08 6.91 -21.97
C ASN A 566 -0.98 7.59 -22.80
N ILE A 567 0.27 7.13 -22.70
CA ILE A 567 1.38 7.62 -23.53
C ILE A 567 1.10 7.34 -25.02
N THR A 568 0.63 6.14 -25.35
CA THR A 568 0.32 5.76 -26.74
C THR A 568 -0.81 6.62 -27.32
N ILE A 569 -1.88 6.84 -26.56
CA ILE A 569 -3.01 7.71 -26.96
C ILE A 569 -2.50 9.12 -27.24
N ALA A 570 -1.71 9.69 -26.33
CA ALA A 570 -1.18 11.04 -26.46
C ALA A 570 -0.31 11.19 -27.73
N ILE A 571 0.60 10.25 -27.96
CA ILE A 571 1.48 10.27 -29.14
C ILE A 571 0.68 10.11 -30.43
N LEU A 572 -0.29 9.18 -30.48
CA LEU A 572 -1.12 8.95 -31.67
C LEU A 572 -1.96 10.17 -32.02
N VAL A 573 -2.57 10.84 -31.03
CA VAL A 573 -3.36 12.05 -31.29
C VAL A 573 -2.50 13.16 -31.86
N VAL A 574 -1.32 13.45 -31.27
CA VAL A 574 -0.42 14.48 -31.77
C VAL A 574 0.06 14.14 -33.20
N ALA A 575 0.45 12.88 -33.44
CA ALA A 575 0.89 12.44 -34.77
C ALA A 575 -0.23 12.59 -35.83
N THR A 576 -1.48 12.22 -35.46
CA THR A 576 -2.64 12.36 -36.36
C THR A 576 -2.94 13.83 -36.65
N LEU A 577 -2.91 14.71 -35.65
CA LEU A 577 -3.14 16.14 -35.82
C LEU A 577 -2.08 16.80 -36.69
N ILE A 578 -0.80 16.50 -36.47
CA ILE A 578 0.30 17.03 -37.29
C ILE A 578 0.19 16.53 -38.76
N THR A 579 -0.08 15.23 -38.93
CA THR A 579 -0.28 14.66 -40.27
C THR A 579 -1.49 15.28 -40.97
N GLY A 580 -2.60 15.45 -40.26
CA GLY A 580 -3.80 16.10 -40.78
C GLY A 580 -3.57 17.57 -41.18
N LEU A 581 -2.77 18.30 -40.41
CA LEU A 581 -2.41 19.68 -40.66
C LEU A 581 -1.54 19.82 -41.93
N ILE A 582 -0.65 18.85 -42.17
CA ILE A 582 0.27 18.88 -43.34
C ILE A 582 -0.45 18.34 -44.60
N ALA A 583 -1.26 17.31 -44.48
CA ALA A 583 -1.85 16.58 -45.59
C ALA A 583 -3.21 17.12 -46.07
N SER A 584 -3.87 17.98 -45.29
CA SER A 584 -5.22 18.45 -45.61
C SER A 584 -5.60 19.73 -44.86
N ASP A 585 -6.56 20.48 -45.40
CA ASP A 585 -7.04 21.75 -44.85
C ASP A 585 -8.17 21.59 -43.81
N TRP A 586 -8.48 20.34 -43.38
CA TRP A 586 -9.59 20.12 -42.42
C TRP A 586 -9.20 20.39 -40.97
N VAL A 587 -7.91 20.44 -40.67
CA VAL A 587 -7.41 20.71 -39.31
C VAL A 587 -7.21 22.22 -39.14
N SER A 588 -8.24 22.94 -38.73
CA SER A 588 -8.12 24.31 -38.21
C SER A 588 -7.56 24.32 -36.80
N MET A 589 -7.11 25.48 -36.33
CA MET A 589 -6.61 25.66 -34.95
C MET A 589 -7.69 25.26 -33.90
N THR A 590 -8.95 25.64 -34.13
CA THR A 590 -10.09 25.29 -33.23
C THR A 590 -10.36 23.79 -33.20
N VAL A 591 -10.43 23.11 -34.36
CA VAL A 591 -10.63 21.66 -34.43
C VAL A 591 -9.48 20.91 -33.76
N GLY A 592 -8.25 21.34 -34.06
CA GLY A 592 -7.07 20.76 -33.46
C GLY A 592 -7.05 20.89 -31.95
N MET A 593 -7.37 22.08 -31.41
CA MET A 593 -7.44 22.31 -29.97
C MET A 593 -8.54 21.48 -29.32
N PHE A 594 -9.72 21.38 -29.94
CA PHE A 594 -10.81 20.54 -29.42
C PHE A 594 -10.40 19.06 -29.31
N ILE A 595 -9.78 18.50 -30.36
CA ILE A 595 -9.28 17.11 -30.35
C ILE A 595 -8.18 16.94 -29.29
N HIS A 596 -7.27 17.92 -29.17
CA HIS A 596 -6.23 17.92 -28.17
C HIS A 596 -6.80 17.87 -26.75
N GLU A 597 -7.72 18.77 -26.39
CA GLU A 597 -8.35 18.79 -25.07
C GLU A 597 -9.20 17.54 -24.81
N ALA A 598 -9.92 17.05 -25.83
CA ALA A 598 -10.64 15.78 -25.74
C ALA A 598 -9.70 14.61 -25.44
N SER A 599 -8.48 14.60 -25.99
CA SER A 599 -7.48 13.57 -25.72
C SER A 599 -7.02 13.57 -24.26
N ILE A 600 -6.86 14.75 -23.65
CA ILE A 600 -6.54 14.89 -22.22
C ILE A 600 -7.65 14.25 -21.38
N LEU A 601 -8.91 14.52 -21.68
CA LEU A 601 -10.04 13.92 -20.99
C LEU A 601 -10.07 12.39 -21.13
N VAL A 602 -9.81 11.87 -22.32
CA VAL A 602 -9.74 10.42 -22.57
C VAL A 602 -8.65 9.77 -21.71
N VAL A 603 -7.46 10.37 -21.66
CA VAL A 603 -6.33 9.90 -20.86
C VAL A 603 -6.66 9.91 -19.36
N ILE A 604 -7.29 10.97 -18.88
CA ILE A 604 -7.74 11.09 -17.49
C ILE A 604 -8.77 10.02 -17.15
N LEU A 605 -9.82 9.86 -17.98
CA LEU A 605 -10.85 8.84 -17.77
C LEU A 605 -10.28 7.42 -17.81
N ASN A 606 -9.31 7.16 -18.69
CA ASN A 606 -8.62 5.88 -18.72
C ASN A 606 -7.85 5.62 -17.41
N GLY A 607 -7.16 6.63 -16.86
CA GLY A 607 -6.47 6.53 -15.57
C GLY A 607 -7.43 6.29 -14.39
N MET A 608 -8.59 6.98 -14.39
CA MET A 608 -9.61 6.81 -13.34
C MET A 608 -10.18 5.38 -13.24
N ARG A 609 -10.11 4.57 -14.28
CA ARG A 609 -10.51 3.15 -14.22
C ARG A 609 -9.76 2.37 -13.14
N LEU A 610 -8.54 2.81 -12.80
CA LEU A 610 -7.73 2.20 -11.76
C LEU A 610 -8.33 2.37 -10.36
N LEU A 611 -9.16 3.39 -10.10
CA LEU A 611 -9.84 3.59 -8.82
C LEU A 611 -10.82 2.47 -8.45
N SER A 612 -11.32 1.75 -9.45
CA SER A 612 -12.24 0.62 -9.27
C SER A 612 -11.58 -0.74 -9.48
N PHE A 613 -10.27 -0.80 -9.74
CA PHE A 613 -9.56 -2.05 -9.98
C PHE A 613 -9.61 -2.97 -8.74
N GLY A 614 -9.96 -4.23 -8.92
CA GLY A 614 -10.04 -5.19 -7.82
C GLY A 614 -11.35 -5.16 -7.02
N LYS A 615 -12.27 -4.22 -7.29
CA LYS A 615 -13.61 -4.15 -6.66
C LYS A 615 -14.63 -5.12 -7.26
N SER A 616 -14.22 -5.98 -8.19
CA SER A 616 -15.12 -6.92 -8.87
C SER A 616 -15.44 -8.12 -7.99
N SER A 617 -16.75 -8.23 -7.73
CA SER A 617 -17.55 -9.38 -7.32
C SER A 617 -17.11 -10.16 -6.09
N LYS A 618 -18.01 -10.10 -5.07
CA LYS A 618 -18.21 -11.08 -4.00
C LYS A 618 -16.90 -11.64 -3.45
N VAL A 619 -16.49 -11.07 -2.33
CA VAL A 619 -15.68 -11.77 -1.35
C VAL A 619 -16.30 -13.18 -1.22
N ASP A 620 -15.63 -14.19 -1.77
CA ASP A 620 -15.78 -15.53 -1.29
C ASP A 620 -15.38 -15.51 0.17
N THR A 621 -16.35 -15.25 1.02
CA THR A 621 -16.27 -15.42 2.45
C THR A 621 -15.98 -16.89 2.65
N TYR A 622 -14.71 -17.21 2.81
CA TYR A 622 -14.30 -18.50 3.31
C TYR A 622 -14.84 -18.59 4.75
N GLN A 623 -16.06 -19.11 4.89
CA GLN A 623 -16.51 -19.67 6.15
C GLN A 623 -15.58 -20.86 6.39
N GLY A 624 -14.52 -20.63 7.16
CA GLY A 624 -13.74 -21.68 7.77
C GLY A 624 -14.73 -22.56 8.56
N LYS A 625 -15.01 -23.74 8.04
CA LYS A 625 -15.61 -24.80 8.85
C LYS A 625 -14.62 -25.06 9.97
N THR A 626 -14.97 -24.62 11.16
CA THR A 626 -14.39 -25.10 12.42
C THR A 626 -14.34 -26.63 12.35
N PRO A 627 -13.19 -27.24 12.57
CA PRO A 627 -13.16 -28.70 12.70
C PRO A 627 -14.06 -29.09 13.88
N LYS A 628 -15.03 -29.94 13.60
CA LYS A 628 -15.84 -30.55 14.64
C LYS A 628 -14.90 -31.24 15.63
N LYS A 629 -15.02 -30.87 16.93
CA LYS A 629 -14.48 -31.61 18.05
C LYS A 629 -14.72 -33.11 17.82
N VAL A 630 -13.67 -33.86 17.70
CA VAL A 630 -13.71 -35.32 17.87
C VAL A 630 -13.52 -35.55 19.36
N LEU A 631 -14.65 -35.65 20.06
CA LEU A 631 -14.74 -36.29 21.36
C LEU A 631 -15.16 -37.72 21.11
N SER A 632 -14.28 -38.65 21.29
CA SER A 632 -14.53 -40.01 21.81
C SER A 632 -13.20 -40.65 22.18
#